data_6f2629c5d9ddbf349d9e9b92fe3edde3
#
_entry.id   6f2629c5d9ddbf349d9e9b92fe3edde3
#
_cell.length_a   1.000
_cell.length_b   1.000
_cell.length_c   1.000
_cell.angle_alpha   90.00
_cell.angle_beta   90.00
_cell.angle_gamma   90.00
#
_symmetry.space_group_name_H-M   'P 1'
#
loop_
_entity.id
_entity.type
_entity.pdbx_description
1 polymer ?
#
loop_
_entity_poly.entity_id
_entity_poly.type
_entity_poly.pdbx_seq_one_letter_code
_entity_poly.pdbx_strand_id
1 'polypeptide(L)'
;MGESSSYSSSYNYTDDHNYTCPRTDGVDPFYLATGIFYQCIFLVGVIGNGTVLYVITKFAKMKTVTNWYIFNLALSDMLFLTSIPLFSIAIIFGGCWPFGMIMCHVSFTLDSLNMYTGINCLVVMSVDRFIAVCCPMKASKYRNQRTG
;
A
#
# COMPACT_ATOMS: atom_id res chain seq x y z
N MET A 1 39.36 13.86 -20.43
CA MET A 1 38.41 13.67 -21.53
C MET A 1 37.40 12.64 -21.02
N GLY A 2 36.27 13.15 -20.51
CA GLY A 2 35.21 12.32 -19.94
C GLY A 2 34.08 12.21 -20.95
N GLU A 3 33.78 11.00 -21.37
CA GLU A 3 32.61 10.69 -22.20
C GLU A 3 31.38 10.63 -21.31
N SER A 4 30.58 11.69 -21.34
CA SER A 4 29.24 11.70 -20.79
C SER A 4 28.33 10.94 -21.74
N SER A 5 28.00 9.68 -21.40
CA SER A 5 27.01 8.90 -22.08
C SER A 5 25.62 9.48 -21.80
N SER A 6 25.14 10.32 -22.72
CA SER A 6 23.76 10.80 -22.74
C SER A 6 22.84 9.64 -23.08
N TYR A 7 22.12 9.13 -22.09
CA TYR A 7 21.01 8.19 -22.29
C TYR A 7 19.82 8.98 -22.83
N SER A 8 19.79 9.16 -24.14
CA SER A 8 18.64 9.72 -24.86
C SER A 8 17.59 8.66 -24.98
N SER A 9 16.64 8.63 -24.04
CA SER A 9 15.44 7.82 -24.15
C SER A 9 14.52 8.45 -25.18
N SER A 10 14.65 8.00 -26.44
CA SER A 10 13.73 8.36 -27.51
C SER A 10 12.40 7.65 -27.30
N TYR A 11 11.45 8.33 -26.66
CA TYR A 11 10.05 7.87 -26.64
C TYR A 11 9.43 8.19 -28.00
N ASN A 12 9.44 7.23 -28.91
CA ASN A 12 8.60 7.28 -30.11
C ASN A 12 7.14 7.03 -29.68
N TYR A 13 6.39 8.10 -29.51
CA TYR A 13 4.94 8.06 -29.40
C TYR A 13 4.36 7.79 -30.78
N THR A 14 4.18 6.52 -31.14
CA THR A 14 3.34 6.10 -32.24
C THR A 14 2.00 5.65 -31.68
N ASP A 15 0.95 6.29 -32.14
CA ASP A 15 -0.46 6.13 -31.81
C ASP A 15 -1.01 4.78 -32.31
N ASP A 16 -0.44 3.68 -31.84
CA ASP A 16 -0.94 2.34 -32.14
C ASP A 16 -0.99 1.53 -30.83
N HIS A 17 -2.18 0.98 -30.53
CA HIS A 17 -2.52 0.28 -29.29
C HIS A 17 -1.73 -1.01 -29.01
N ASN A 18 -0.52 -1.11 -29.53
CA ASN A 18 0.37 -2.26 -29.36
C ASN A 18 1.64 -1.85 -28.59
N TYR A 19 1.49 -1.59 -27.29
CA TYR A 19 2.62 -1.39 -26.39
C TYR A 19 3.38 -2.70 -26.24
N THR A 20 4.24 -3.02 -27.19
CA THR A 20 5.23 -4.08 -27.01
C THR A 20 6.33 -3.57 -26.11
N CYS A 21 6.37 -4.07 -24.88
CA CYS A 21 7.49 -3.84 -23.99
C CYS A 21 8.79 -4.25 -24.68
N PRO A 22 9.84 -3.40 -24.69
CA PRO A 22 11.12 -3.78 -25.24
C PRO A 22 11.61 -5.04 -24.51
N ARG A 23 11.88 -6.07 -25.29
CA ARG A 23 12.47 -7.31 -24.79
C ARG A 23 13.88 -6.97 -24.32
N THR A 24 14.06 -6.85 -23.02
CA THR A 24 15.39 -6.66 -22.44
C THR A 24 16.17 -7.95 -22.63
N ASP A 25 17.21 -7.91 -23.44
CA ASP A 25 18.14 -9.04 -23.66
C ASP A 25 19.02 -9.29 -22.43
N GLY A 26 18.42 -9.30 -21.25
CA GLY A 26 19.01 -9.54 -19.94
C GLY A 26 18.35 -8.66 -18.87
N VAL A 27 17.93 -9.30 -17.78
CA VAL A 27 17.44 -8.56 -16.60
C VAL A 27 18.63 -7.96 -15.88
N ASP A 28 18.72 -6.64 -15.85
CA ASP A 28 19.78 -5.96 -15.08
C ASP A 28 19.73 -6.40 -13.61
N PRO A 29 20.88 -6.72 -13.00
CA PRO A 29 20.93 -7.15 -11.59
C PRO A 29 20.27 -6.16 -10.63
N PHE A 30 20.28 -4.87 -10.96
CA PHE A 30 19.63 -3.82 -10.18
C PHE A 30 18.11 -3.97 -10.14
N TYR A 31 17.46 -4.20 -11.27
CA TYR A 31 16.01 -4.39 -11.34
C TYR A 31 15.58 -5.69 -10.67
N LEU A 32 16.40 -6.74 -10.81
CA LEU A 32 16.15 -8.01 -10.12
C LEU A 32 16.23 -7.86 -8.59
N ALA A 33 17.29 -7.23 -8.09
CA ALA A 33 17.46 -6.98 -6.66
C ALA A 33 16.32 -6.13 -6.08
N THR A 34 15.91 -5.09 -6.80
CA THR A 34 14.78 -4.23 -6.42
C THR A 34 13.47 -5.02 -6.39
N GLY A 35 13.21 -5.85 -7.39
CA GLY A 35 12.02 -6.70 -7.43
C GLY A 35 11.96 -7.69 -6.26
N ILE A 36 13.09 -8.33 -5.91
CA ILE A 36 13.18 -9.23 -4.75
C ILE A 36 12.92 -8.46 -3.45
N PHE A 37 13.44 -7.25 -3.31
CA PHE A 37 13.21 -6.40 -2.14
C PHE A 37 11.72 -6.09 -1.95
N TYR A 38 10.99 -5.76 -3.02
CA TYR A 38 9.54 -5.56 -2.97
C TYR A 38 8.78 -6.83 -2.56
N GLN A 39 9.22 -8.03 -3.01
CA GLN A 39 8.63 -9.29 -2.58
C GLN A 39 8.85 -9.56 -1.09
N CYS A 40 10.01 -9.23 -0.53
CA CYS A 40 10.24 -9.32 0.91
C CYS A 40 9.30 -8.39 1.70
N ILE A 41 9.12 -7.15 1.25
CA ILE A 41 8.16 -6.21 1.85
C ILE A 41 6.74 -6.77 1.82
N PHE A 42 6.32 -7.34 0.69
CA PHE A 42 5.02 -7.99 0.53
C PHE A 42 4.81 -9.09 1.57
N LEU A 43 5.76 -10.02 1.71
CA LEU A 43 5.65 -11.13 2.67
C LEU A 43 5.56 -10.64 4.12
N VAL A 44 6.43 -9.71 4.52
CA VAL A 44 6.42 -9.12 5.87
C VAL A 44 5.12 -8.37 6.12
N GLY A 45 4.65 -7.60 5.15
CA GLY A 45 3.39 -6.85 5.23
C GLY A 45 2.18 -7.76 5.39
N VAL A 46 2.08 -8.83 4.60
CA VAL A 46 0.97 -9.80 4.68
C VAL A 46 0.96 -10.50 6.03
N ILE A 47 2.10 -10.93 6.53
CA ILE A 47 2.20 -11.59 7.85
C ILE A 47 1.82 -10.60 8.96
N GLY A 48 2.36 -9.38 8.94
CA GLY A 48 2.09 -8.36 9.96
C GLY A 48 0.61 -7.94 10.00
N ASN A 49 0.08 -7.47 8.88
CA ASN A 49 -1.32 -7.02 8.81
C ASN A 49 -2.31 -8.18 8.97
N GLY A 50 -2.00 -9.36 8.43
CA GLY A 50 -2.79 -10.56 8.62
C GLY A 50 -2.87 -10.98 10.10
N THR A 51 -1.77 -10.88 10.84
CA THR A 51 -1.74 -11.15 12.29
C THR A 51 -2.63 -10.15 13.04
N VAL A 52 -2.56 -8.86 12.72
CA VAL A 52 -3.41 -7.83 13.32
C VAL A 52 -4.90 -8.13 13.08
N LEU A 53 -5.28 -8.43 11.83
CA LEU A 53 -6.65 -8.79 11.48
C LEU A 53 -7.12 -10.03 12.25
N TYR A 54 -6.28 -11.06 12.32
CA TYR A 54 -6.58 -12.30 13.06
C TYR A 54 -6.81 -12.04 14.54
N VAL A 55 -5.94 -11.28 15.20
CA VAL A 55 -6.05 -10.97 16.64
C VAL A 55 -7.33 -10.18 16.92
N ILE A 56 -7.62 -9.14 16.13
CA ILE A 56 -8.81 -8.29 16.35
C ILE A 56 -10.10 -9.08 16.12
N THR A 57 -10.14 -9.98 15.14
CA THR A 57 -11.33 -10.77 14.84
C THR A 57 -11.57 -11.90 15.85
N LYS A 58 -10.49 -12.56 16.29
CA LYS A 58 -10.58 -13.74 17.18
C LYS A 58 -10.87 -13.35 18.64
N PHE A 59 -10.31 -12.24 19.12
CA PHE A 59 -10.44 -11.85 20.52
C PHE A 59 -11.57 -10.83 20.69
N ALA A 60 -12.79 -11.33 20.98
CA ALA A 60 -14.01 -10.53 21.12
C ALA A 60 -13.92 -9.41 22.18
N LYS A 61 -13.06 -9.54 23.20
CA LYS A 61 -12.80 -8.52 24.23
C LYS A 61 -12.09 -7.26 23.69
N MET A 62 -11.57 -7.32 22.48
CA MET A 62 -10.85 -6.23 21.83
C MET A 62 -11.74 -5.31 20.96
N LYS A 63 -13.06 -5.38 21.06
CA LYS A 63 -14.01 -4.53 20.30
C LYS A 63 -14.08 -3.11 20.87
N THR A 64 -12.97 -2.41 20.87
CA THR A 64 -12.92 -0.97 21.21
C THR A 64 -12.99 -0.15 19.92
N VAL A 65 -13.41 1.12 20.05
CA VAL A 65 -13.46 2.05 18.90
C VAL A 65 -12.08 2.17 18.24
N THR A 66 -11.01 2.21 19.04
CA THR A 66 -9.63 2.27 18.56
C THR A 66 -9.26 1.04 17.71
N ASN A 67 -9.70 -0.16 18.13
CA ASN A 67 -9.40 -1.39 17.40
C ASN A 67 -10.15 -1.47 16.06
N TRP A 68 -11.31 -0.81 15.92
CA TRP A 68 -11.98 -0.66 14.64
C TRP A 68 -11.16 0.16 13.64
N TYR A 69 -10.50 1.23 14.11
CA TYR A 69 -9.60 2.00 13.23
C TYR A 69 -8.38 1.18 12.81
N ILE A 70 -7.77 0.43 13.74
CA ILE A 70 -6.64 -0.45 13.43
C ILE A 70 -7.07 -1.57 12.48
N PHE A 71 -8.27 -2.13 12.62
CA PHE A 71 -8.82 -3.13 11.72
C PHE A 71 -8.97 -2.59 10.29
N ASN A 72 -9.57 -1.40 10.13
CA ASN A 72 -9.74 -0.77 8.82
C ASN A 72 -8.39 -0.42 8.17
N LEU A 73 -7.42 0.04 8.97
CA LEU A 73 -6.06 0.31 8.51
C LEU A 73 -5.41 -0.97 7.99
N ALA A 74 -5.39 -2.04 8.79
CA ALA A 74 -4.81 -3.31 8.38
C ALA A 74 -5.52 -3.93 7.16
N LEU A 75 -6.84 -3.73 7.02
CA LEU A 75 -7.59 -4.16 5.84
C LEU A 75 -7.18 -3.38 4.60
N SER A 76 -7.05 -2.05 4.70
CA SER A 76 -6.56 -1.20 3.61
C SER A 76 -5.14 -1.58 3.20
N ASP A 77 -4.25 -1.84 4.17
CA ASP A 77 -2.89 -2.29 3.91
C ASP A 77 -2.87 -3.64 3.17
N MET A 78 -3.74 -4.58 3.55
CA MET A 78 -3.86 -5.87 2.85
C MET A 78 -4.29 -5.70 1.39
N LEU A 79 -5.22 -4.79 1.11
CA LEU A 79 -5.64 -4.48 -0.26
C LEU A 79 -4.49 -3.85 -1.07
N PHE A 80 -3.76 -2.90 -0.48
CA PHE A 80 -2.59 -2.31 -1.10
C PHE A 80 -1.49 -3.35 -1.38
N LEU A 81 -1.20 -4.22 -0.42
CA LEU A 81 -0.18 -5.27 -0.56
C LEU A 81 -0.41 -6.15 -1.80
N THR A 82 -1.66 -6.34 -2.25
CA THR A 82 -1.94 -7.10 -3.48
C THR A 82 -1.40 -6.45 -4.74
N SER A 83 -1.13 -5.14 -4.73
CA SER A 83 -0.53 -4.42 -5.87
C SER A 83 0.99 -4.54 -5.93
N ILE A 84 1.66 -4.84 -4.80
CA ILE A 84 3.14 -4.92 -4.73
C ILE A 84 3.73 -5.97 -5.68
N PRO A 85 3.21 -7.21 -5.78
CA PRO A 85 3.71 -8.18 -6.75
C PRO A 85 3.62 -7.70 -8.20
N LEU A 86 2.56 -6.95 -8.53
CA LEU A 86 2.36 -6.40 -9.88
C LEU A 86 3.44 -5.35 -10.21
N PHE A 87 3.69 -4.42 -9.27
CA PHE A 87 4.78 -3.44 -9.41
C PHE A 87 6.15 -4.10 -9.45
N SER A 88 6.39 -5.12 -8.64
CA SER A 88 7.64 -5.89 -8.63
C SER A 88 7.92 -6.52 -9.99
N ILE A 89 6.91 -7.14 -10.60
CA ILE A 89 7.01 -7.72 -11.93
C ILE A 89 7.30 -6.64 -12.98
N ALA A 90 6.57 -5.51 -12.94
CA ALA A 90 6.80 -4.40 -13.86
C ALA A 90 8.23 -3.85 -13.75
N ILE A 91 8.80 -3.76 -12.55
CA ILE A 91 10.19 -3.33 -12.32
C ILE A 91 11.17 -4.33 -12.94
N ILE A 92 10.98 -5.63 -12.74
CA ILE A 92 11.84 -6.68 -13.30
C ILE A 92 11.85 -6.63 -14.84
N PHE A 93 10.72 -6.28 -15.45
CA PHE A 93 10.60 -6.06 -16.89
C PHE A 93 11.08 -4.67 -17.36
N GLY A 94 11.96 -4.00 -16.61
CA GLY A 94 12.54 -2.72 -16.99
C GLY A 94 11.58 -1.53 -16.90
N GLY A 95 10.58 -1.58 -16.01
CA GLY A 95 9.56 -0.53 -15.82
C GLY A 95 8.39 -0.62 -16.79
N CYS A 96 8.30 -1.69 -17.56
CA CYS A 96 7.21 -1.93 -18.47
C CYS A 96 6.00 -2.55 -17.76
N TRP A 97 4.78 -2.05 -18.03
CA TRP A 97 3.56 -2.53 -17.40
C TRP A 97 2.84 -3.56 -18.27
N PRO A 98 2.93 -4.87 -17.96
CA PRO A 98 2.37 -5.91 -18.82
C PRO A 98 0.88 -6.21 -18.55
N PHE A 99 0.28 -5.64 -17.50
CA PHE A 99 -1.05 -6.04 -17.02
C PHE A 99 -2.21 -5.22 -17.60
N GLY A 100 -1.93 -4.35 -18.56
CA GLY A 100 -2.95 -3.52 -19.21
C GLY A 100 -3.40 -2.30 -18.40
N MET A 101 -4.18 -1.44 -19.03
CA MET A 101 -4.55 -0.12 -18.50
C MET A 101 -5.46 -0.21 -17.28
N ILE A 102 -6.39 -1.16 -17.24
CA ILE A 102 -7.34 -1.33 -16.12
C ILE A 102 -6.60 -1.67 -14.82
N MET A 103 -5.68 -2.64 -14.88
CA MET A 103 -4.88 -3.03 -13.70
C MET A 103 -3.95 -1.92 -13.22
N CYS A 104 -3.44 -1.10 -14.13
CA CYS A 104 -2.68 0.09 -13.79
C CYS A 104 -3.52 1.06 -12.96
N HIS A 105 -4.72 1.43 -13.43
CA HIS A 105 -5.62 2.31 -12.69
C HIS A 105 -6.05 1.73 -11.34
N VAL A 106 -6.37 0.45 -11.28
CA VAL A 106 -6.74 -0.22 -10.02
C VAL A 106 -5.59 -0.17 -9.03
N SER A 107 -4.36 -0.48 -9.44
CA SER A 107 -3.19 -0.46 -8.56
C SER A 107 -2.92 0.93 -7.98
N PHE A 108 -2.93 1.98 -8.81
CA PHE A 108 -2.77 3.36 -8.34
C PHE A 108 -3.92 3.83 -7.46
N THR A 109 -5.15 3.37 -7.72
CA THR A 109 -6.30 3.67 -6.86
C THR A 109 -6.14 3.03 -5.48
N LEU A 110 -5.71 1.77 -5.41
CA LEU A 110 -5.46 1.08 -4.15
C LEU A 110 -4.34 1.76 -3.34
N ASP A 111 -3.26 2.19 -4.00
CA ASP A 111 -2.18 2.94 -3.37
C ASP A 111 -2.67 4.26 -2.76
N SER A 112 -3.43 5.04 -3.53
CA SER A 112 -4.03 6.29 -3.07
C SER A 112 -4.99 6.06 -1.90
N LEU A 113 -5.87 5.07 -1.98
CA LEU A 113 -6.80 4.73 -0.91
C LEU A 113 -6.07 4.32 0.37
N ASN A 114 -4.99 3.54 0.26
CA ASN A 114 -4.19 3.15 1.41
C ASN A 114 -3.55 4.37 2.08
N MET A 115 -2.95 5.26 1.30
CA MET A 115 -2.34 6.49 1.81
C MET A 115 -3.36 7.36 2.56
N TYR A 116 -4.51 7.64 1.96
CA TYR A 116 -5.55 8.46 2.61
C TYR A 116 -6.16 7.77 3.83
N THR A 117 -6.40 6.47 3.77
CA THR A 117 -6.92 5.70 4.92
C THR A 117 -5.92 5.72 6.07
N GLY A 118 -4.64 5.53 5.80
CA GLY A 118 -3.58 5.59 6.81
C GLY A 118 -3.54 6.94 7.54
N ILE A 119 -3.50 8.05 6.78
CA ILE A 119 -3.48 9.39 7.35
C ILE A 119 -4.74 9.65 8.19
N ASN A 120 -5.92 9.36 7.67
CA ASN A 120 -7.18 9.57 8.38
C ASN A 120 -7.27 8.74 9.65
N CYS A 121 -6.87 7.46 9.63
CA CYS A 121 -6.86 6.60 10.81
C CYS A 121 -5.92 7.14 11.90
N LEU A 122 -4.72 7.60 11.54
CA LEU A 122 -3.77 8.16 12.49
C LEU A 122 -4.29 9.47 13.11
N VAL A 123 -4.88 10.35 12.31
CA VAL A 123 -5.48 11.61 12.80
C VAL A 123 -6.61 11.30 13.78
N VAL A 124 -7.54 10.41 13.42
CA VAL A 124 -8.67 10.07 14.30
C VAL A 124 -8.20 9.40 15.59
N MET A 125 -7.21 8.49 15.53
CA MET A 125 -6.63 7.89 16.72
C MET A 125 -5.95 8.93 17.62
N SER A 126 -5.23 9.90 17.05
CA SER A 126 -4.60 10.98 17.80
C SER A 126 -5.64 11.85 18.50
N VAL A 127 -6.72 12.21 17.82
CA VAL A 127 -7.84 12.98 18.39
C VAL A 127 -8.54 12.19 19.49
N ASP A 128 -8.80 10.90 19.29
CA ASP A 128 -9.40 10.01 20.31
C ASP A 128 -8.55 9.98 21.59
N ARG A 129 -7.23 9.84 21.44
CA ARG A 129 -6.30 9.88 22.58
C ARG A 129 -6.25 11.25 23.25
N PHE A 130 -6.24 12.33 22.47
CA PHE A 130 -6.28 13.69 23.02
C PHE A 130 -7.54 13.92 23.86
N ILE A 131 -8.72 13.55 23.36
CA ILE A 131 -9.99 13.69 24.07
C ILE A 131 -10.01 12.83 25.34
N ALA A 132 -9.47 11.60 25.28
CA ALA A 132 -9.41 10.72 26.43
C ALA A 132 -8.56 11.27 27.58
N VAL A 133 -7.46 11.98 27.26
CA VAL A 133 -6.55 12.56 28.25
C VAL A 133 -7.01 13.93 28.74
N CYS A 134 -7.43 14.81 27.84
CA CYS A 134 -7.77 16.20 28.17
C CYS A 134 -9.19 16.37 28.70
N CYS A 135 -10.15 15.51 28.32
CA CYS A 135 -11.56 15.63 28.66
C CYS A 135 -12.18 14.30 29.12
N PRO A 136 -11.72 13.67 30.22
CA PRO A 136 -12.12 12.32 30.61
C PRO A 136 -13.63 12.19 30.89
N MET A 137 -14.27 13.24 31.42
CA MET A 137 -15.72 13.23 31.68
C MET A 137 -16.57 13.24 30.39
N LYS A 138 -16.13 13.95 29.36
CA LYS A 138 -16.81 13.93 28.04
C LYS A 138 -16.54 12.63 27.29
N ALA A 139 -15.32 12.10 27.35
CA ALA A 139 -14.94 10.85 26.73
C ALA A 139 -15.76 9.66 27.25
N SER A 140 -16.02 9.60 28.58
CA SER A 140 -16.84 8.57 29.20
C SER A 140 -18.30 8.62 28.71
N LYS A 141 -18.89 9.82 28.56
CA LYS A 141 -20.26 10.00 28.07
C LYS A 141 -20.42 9.55 26.58
N TYR A 142 -19.45 9.90 25.72
CA TYR A 142 -19.46 9.51 24.31
C TYR A 142 -19.26 8.00 24.12
N ARG A 143 -18.38 7.37 24.91
CA ARG A 143 -18.16 5.92 24.88
C ARG A 143 -19.36 5.12 25.36
N ASN A 144 -20.08 5.61 26.37
CA ASN A 144 -21.26 4.91 26.91
C ASN A 144 -22.47 4.97 25.97
N GLN A 145 -22.60 6.01 25.15
CA GLN A 145 -23.69 6.12 24.15
C GLN A 145 -23.47 5.20 22.91
N ARG A 146 -22.27 4.70 22.69
CA ARG A 146 -21.93 3.87 21.51
C ARG A 146 -21.90 2.36 21.80
N THR A 147 -22.03 1.98 23.06
CA THR A 147 -22.01 0.58 23.55
C THR A 147 -23.39 0.10 24.03
N GLY A 148 -24.45 0.94 23.94
CA GLY A 148 -25.83 0.58 24.31
C GLY A 148 -26.69 0.17 23.10
#